data_4e007a1b55e83f8173eab4142af6af7a
#
_entry.id   4e007a1b55e83f8173eab4142af6af7a
#
_cell.length_a   1.000
_cell.length_b   1.000
_cell.length_c   1.000
_cell.angle_alpha   90.00
_cell.angle_beta   90.00
_cell.angle_gamma   90.00
#
_symmetry.space_group_name_H-M   'P 1'
#
loop_
_entity.id
_entity.type
_entity.pdbx_description
1 polymer ?
#
loop_
_entity_poly.entity_id
_entity_poly.type
_entity_poly.pdbx_seq_one_letter_code
_entity_poly.pdbx_strand_id
1 'polypeptide(L)' 'MSTADYPNYKVVEVSAVTDEELEKVINTWVRKGWVLDGIHFAMRESSKRPSMAFVLFTTKGSSEK' A
#
# COMPACT_ATOMS: atom_id res chain seq x y z
N MET A 1 28.04 -1.38 -0.84
CA MET A 1 27.14 -1.43 -0.39
C MET A 1 26.19 -2.02 -1.10
N SER A 2 25.71 -2.76 -0.74
CA SER A 2 24.85 -3.49 -1.50
C SER A 2 23.52 -2.88 -1.56
N THR A 3 22.96 -2.90 -2.71
CA THR A 3 21.64 -2.36 -2.82
C THR A 3 20.63 -3.33 -2.24
N ALA A 4 21.06 -4.51 -1.90
CA ALA A 4 20.13 -5.47 -1.35
C ALA A 4 19.61 -5.05 0.01
N ASP A 5 20.26 -4.10 0.64
CA ASP A 5 19.82 -3.66 1.93
C ASP A 5 18.62 -2.74 1.86
N TYR A 6 18.26 -2.27 0.70
CA TYR A 6 17.17 -1.35 0.60
C TYR A 6 15.89 -2.10 0.26
N PRO A 7 14.81 -1.81 0.95
CA PRO A 7 13.55 -2.47 0.62
C PRO A 7 13.00 -1.88 -0.66
N ASN A 8 12.21 -2.64 -1.34
CA ASN A 8 11.49 -2.14 -2.49
C ASN A 8 10.13 -1.68 -2.01
N TYR A 9 9.58 -0.73 -2.70
CA TYR A 9 8.27 -0.24 -2.37
C TYR A 9 7.34 -0.40 -3.56
N LYS A 10 6.08 -0.61 -3.29
CA LYS A 10 5.08 -0.72 -4.30
C LYS A 10 3.91 0.15 -3.90
N VAL A 11 3.40 0.91 -4.84
CA VAL A 11 2.26 1.79 -4.58
C VAL A 11 1.11 1.31 -5.45
N VAL A 12 -0.02 1.04 -4.84
CA VAL A 12 -1.19 0.59 -5.57
C VAL A 12 -2.27 1.65 -5.42
N GLU A 13 -2.75 2.15 -6.53
CA GLU A 13 -3.75 3.18 -6.55
C GLU A 13 -5.13 2.54 -6.51
N VAL A 14 -5.99 3.01 -5.65
CA VAL A 14 -7.33 2.46 -5.49
C VAL A 14 -8.31 3.60 -5.68
N SER A 15 -9.15 3.49 -6.70
CA SER A 15 -10.10 4.55 -6.99
C SER A 15 -11.44 4.33 -6.31
N ALA A 16 -11.76 3.13 -5.93
CA ALA A 16 -12.99 2.87 -5.19
C ALA A 16 -12.59 2.65 -3.74
N VAL A 17 -12.70 3.69 -2.94
CA VAL A 17 -12.18 3.63 -1.57
C VAL A 17 -13.26 3.09 -0.66
N THR A 18 -13.33 1.80 -0.57
CA THR A 18 -14.22 1.11 0.34
C THR A 18 -13.38 0.08 1.08
N ASP A 19 -13.88 -0.35 2.21
CA ASP A 19 -13.14 -1.34 2.98
C ASP A 19 -12.99 -2.64 2.19
N GLU A 20 -13.97 -2.98 1.38
CA GLU A 20 -13.88 -4.19 0.58
C GLU A 20 -12.77 -4.10 -0.45
N GLU A 21 -12.67 -2.98 -1.11
CA GLU A 21 -11.64 -2.83 -2.12
C GLU A 21 -10.26 -2.75 -1.49
N LEU A 22 -10.15 -2.05 -0.38
CA LEU A 22 -8.88 -1.95 0.30
C LEU A 22 -8.43 -3.31 0.81
N GLU A 23 -9.36 -4.06 1.37
CA GLU A 23 -9.04 -5.37 1.89
C GLU A 23 -8.58 -6.29 0.76
N LYS A 24 -9.25 -6.22 -0.38
CA LYS A 24 -8.90 -7.04 -1.50
C LYS A 24 -7.47 -6.72 -1.98
N VAL A 25 -7.17 -5.44 -2.10
CA VAL A 25 -5.86 -5.02 -2.56
C VAL A 25 -4.78 -5.45 -1.57
N ILE A 26 -5.02 -5.20 -0.30
CA ILE A 26 -4.03 -5.55 0.72
C ILE A 26 -3.77 -7.05 0.71
N ASN A 27 -4.85 -7.83 0.69
CA ASN A 27 -4.68 -9.28 0.76
C ASN A 27 -4.01 -9.84 -0.48
N THR A 28 -4.29 -9.24 -1.64
CA THR A 28 -3.67 -9.69 -2.86
C THR A 28 -2.15 -9.58 -2.78
N TRP A 29 -1.68 -8.45 -2.32
CA TRP A 29 -0.23 -8.21 -2.32
C TRP A 29 0.48 -8.84 -1.14
N VAL A 30 -0.20 -8.92 0.00
CA VAL A 30 0.39 -9.57 1.16
C VAL A 30 0.62 -11.06 0.86
N ARG A 31 -0.30 -11.67 0.12
CA ARG A 31 -0.11 -13.07 -0.25
C ARG A 31 1.06 -13.28 -1.16
N LYS A 32 1.47 -12.24 -1.86
CA LYS A 32 2.62 -12.33 -2.76
C LYS A 32 3.93 -12.01 -2.06
N GLY A 33 3.87 -11.78 -0.78
CA GLY A 33 5.08 -11.54 -0.01
C GLY A 33 5.35 -10.10 0.34
N TRP A 34 4.44 -9.20 -0.01
CA TRP A 34 4.61 -7.80 0.33
C TRP A 34 4.07 -7.53 1.72
N VAL A 35 4.59 -6.50 2.35
CA VAL A 35 4.17 -6.11 3.69
C VAL A 35 3.53 -4.74 3.57
N LEU A 36 2.38 -4.58 4.18
CA LEU A 36 1.69 -3.30 4.13
C LEU A 36 2.47 -2.28 4.93
N ASP A 37 2.78 -1.16 4.30
CA ASP A 37 3.53 -0.10 4.93
C ASP A 37 2.61 1.05 5.36
N GLY A 38 1.62 1.36 4.59
CA GLY A 38 0.70 2.43 4.95
C GLY A 38 -0.30 2.69 3.87
N ILE A 39 -1.25 3.54 4.17
CA ILE A 39 -2.27 3.94 3.23
C ILE A 39 -2.39 5.45 3.31
N HIS A 40 -2.41 6.10 2.16
CA HIS A 40 -2.60 7.53 2.09
C HIS A 40 -3.86 7.80 1.29
N PHE A 41 -4.64 8.74 1.73
CA PHE A 41 -5.89 9.06 1.07
C PHE A 41 -5.81 10.42 0.43
N ALA A 42 -6.38 10.54 -0.77
CA ALA A 42 -6.51 11.81 -1.43
C ALA A 42 -7.96 12.23 -1.34
N MET A 43 -8.20 13.45 -0.92
CA MET A 43 -9.55 13.94 -0.74
C MET A 43 -9.78 15.13 -1.64
N ARG A 44 -10.99 15.24 -2.15
CA ARG A 44 -11.33 16.43 -2.88
C ARG A 44 -11.72 17.47 -1.90
N GLU A 45 -11.49 18.74 -2.28
CA GLU A 45 -11.77 19.83 -1.39
C GLU A 45 -13.16 19.85 -0.87
N SER A 46 -14.12 19.56 -1.68
CA SER A 46 -15.50 19.67 -1.25
C SER A 46 -16.10 18.32 -0.84
N SER A 47 -15.29 17.32 -0.72
CA SER A 47 -15.82 16.00 -0.44
C SER A 47 -15.47 15.59 0.98
N LYS A 48 -16.36 14.86 1.60
CA LYS A 48 -16.08 14.34 2.91
C LYS A 48 -15.51 12.95 2.86
N ARG A 49 -15.42 12.37 1.68
CA ARG A 49 -14.91 11.02 1.54
C ARG A 49 -13.69 11.05 0.65
N PRO A 50 -12.74 10.19 0.88
CA PRO A 50 -11.57 10.15 0.02
C PRO A 50 -11.97 9.75 -1.38
N SER A 51 -11.36 10.40 -2.36
CA SER A 51 -11.63 10.06 -3.75
C SER A 51 -10.69 8.98 -4.24
N MET A 52 -9.61 8.75 -3.56
CA MET A 52 -8.61 7.81 -4.02
C MET A 52 -7.73 7.42 -2.85
N ALA A 53 -7.19 6.25 -2.91
CA ALA A 53 -6.24 5.82 -1.89
C ALA A 53 -5.00 5.28 -2.57
N PHE A 54 -3.87 5.47 -1.91
CA PHE A 54 -2.60 4.91 -2.37
C PHE A 54 -2.14 3.97 -1.27
N VAL A 55 -2.08 2.69 -1.58
CA VAL A 55 -1.70 1.69 -0.60
C VAL A 55 -0.24 1.38 -0.83
N LEU A 56 0.56 1.56 0.18
CA LEU A 56 1.99 1.37 0.07
C LEU A 56 2.41 0.05 0.68
N PHE A 57 3.19 -0.68 -0.06
CA PHE A 57 3.74 -1.95 0.40
C PHE A 57 5.25 -1.90 0.30
N THR A 58 5.89 -2.70 1.12
CA THR A 58 7.34 -2.80 1.07
C THR A 58 7.71 -4.27 1.16
N THR A 59 8.88 -4.60 0.71
CA THR A 59 9.37 -5.95 0.94
C THR A 59 9.85 -5.98 2.36
N LYS A 60 9.71 -7.12 3.03
CA LYS A 60 10.13 -7.18 4.29
C LYS A 60 11.54 -7.20 4.34
N GLY A 61 12.11 -6.54 4.63
CA GLY A 61 13.43 -6.56 4.64
C GLY A 61 13.87 -7.72 5.31
N SER A 62 13.47 -8.37 5.29
CA SER A 62 13.95 -9.30 5.75
C SER A 62 14.75 -9.12 6.80
N SER A 63 14.86 -8.54 7.08
CA SER A 63 15.50 -8.25 7.87
C SER A 63 15.42 -8.51 8.99
N GLU A 64 15.07 -8.55 8.93
CA GLU A 64 15.06 -8.74 9.77
C GLU A 64 15.23 -9.25 10.43
N LYS A 65 15.50 -9.27 10.33
CA LYS A 65 15.69 -9.64 10.76
C LYS A 65 15.87 -9.83 11.05
#